data_d5478dee1ffc37752fa1fd946218d96b
#
_entry.id   d5478dee1ffc37752fa1fd946218d96b
#
_cell.length_a   1.000
_cell.length_b   1.000
_cell.length_c   1.000
_cell.angle_alpha   90.00
_cell.angle_beta   90.00
_cell.angle_gamma   90.00
#
_symmetry.space_group_name_H-M   'P 1'
#
loop_
_entity.id
_entity.type
_entity.pdbx_description
1 polymer ?
#
loop_
_entity_poly.entity_id
_entity_poly.type
_entity_poly.pdbx_seq_one_letter_code
_entity_poly.pdbx_strand_id
1 'polypeptide(L)'
;MITKKDILSRNYKSFSFLNEEEEEIEKDDNKETSNGDFAEMMSVILHSRTQTHTLHLQTESYPEHMALNAYYTGIGDLVDGLVESFQGKYGIIKGYKI
;
A
#
# COMPACT_ATOMS: atom_id res chain seq x y z
N MET A 1 1.06 19.38 8.90
CA MET A 1 0.68 17.96 8.94
C MET A 1 0.00 17.56 7.65
N ILE A 2 0.48 16.52 7.01
CA ILE A 2 -0.10 16.05 5.76
C ILE A 2 -1.38 15.27 6.06
N THR A 3 -2.50 15.71 5.50
CA THR A 3 -3.80 15.04 5.68
C THR A 3 -3.95 13.89 4.68
N LYS A 4 -4.90 12.97 4.93
CA LYS A 4 -5.29 11.95 3.94
C LYS A 4 -5.64 12.57 2.60
N LYS A 5 -6.30 13.71 2.63
CA LYS A 5 -6.69 14.46 1.44
C LYS A 5 -5.48 14.98 0.65
N ASP A 6 -4.43 15.41 1.34
CA ASP A 6 -3.20 15.87 0.69
C ASP A 6 -2.44 14.71 0.05
N ILE A 7 -2.38 13.58 0.74
CA ILE A 7 -1.78 12.36 0.20
C ILE A 7 -2.56 11.87 -1.02
N LEU A 8 -3.88 11.85 -0.94
CA LEU A 8 -4.76 11.51 -2.05
C LEU A 8 -4.54 12.43 -3.25
N SER A 9 -4.45 13.72 -3.01
CA SER A 9 -4.24 14.72 -4.06
C SER A 9 -2.90 14.54 -4.77
N ARG A 10 -1.83 14.29 -4.02
CA ARG A 10 -0.48 14.07 -4.58
C ARG A 10 -0.42 12.78 -5.38
N ASN A 11 -0.90 11.68 -4.81
CA ASN A 11 -0.91 10.38 -5.46
C ASN A 11 -1.84 10.39 -6.68
N TYR A 12 -2.96 11.05 -6.58
CA TYR A 12 -3.91 11.20 -7.67
C TYR A 12 -3.28 11.87 -8.89
N LYS A 13 -2.53 12.95 -8.70
CA LYS A 13 -1.87 13.65 -9.81
C LYS A 13 -0.83 12.77 -10.50
N SER A 14 -0.05 12.03 -9.70
CA SER A 14 0.97 11.13 -10.21
C SER A 14 0.36 9.97 -11.00
N PHE A 15 -0.65 9.33 -10.43
CA PHE A 15 -1.35 8.22 -11.08
C PHE A 15 -2.21 8.67 -12.26
N SER A 16 -2.77 9.85 -12.20
CA SER A 16 -3.56 10.42 -13.31
C SER A 16 -2.72 10.60 -14.56
N PHE A 17 -1.47 11.06 -14.40
CA PHE A 17 -0.54 11.23 -15.51
C PHE A 17 -0.20 9.87 -16.14
N LEU A 18 0.13 8.88 -15.34
CA LEU A 18 0.44 7.54 -15.81
C LEU A 18 -0.77 6.86 -16.48
N ASN A 19 -1.95 7.09 -15.95
CA ASN A 19 -3.18 6.52 -16.45
C ASN A 19 -3.64 7.10 -17.78
N GLU A 20 -3.42 8.37 -18.00
CA GLU A 20 -3.81 9.01 -19.27
C GLU A 20 -3.04 8.39 -20.43
N GLU A 21 -1.78 8.03 -20.21
CA GLU A 21 -0.97 7.31 -21.20
C GLU A 21 -1.42 5.86 -21.38
N GLU A 22 -1.81 5.18 -20.29
CA GLU A 22 -2.26 3.79 -20.33
C GLU A 22 -3.67 3.62 -20.88
N GLU A 23 -4.58 4.55 -20.59
CA GLU A 23 -5.95 4.52 -21.09
C GLU A 23 -6.05 4.64 -22.61
N GLU A 24 -5.09 5.29 -23.25
CA GLU A 24 -5.03 5.38 -24.70
C GLU A 24 -4.59 4.10 -25.38
N ILE A 25 -3.96 3.18 -24.62
CA ILE A 25 -3.33 1.98 -25.15
C ILE A 25 -4.19 0.73 -24.90
N GLU A 26 -4.78 0.56 -23.71
CA GLU A 26 -5.58 -0.64 -23.38
C GLU A 26 -6.59 -0.33 -22.30
N LYS A 27 -7.88 -0.60 -22.55
CA LYS A 27 -8.95 -0.13 -21.67
C LYS A 27 -9.33 -1.04 -20.51
N ASP A 28 -9.28 -2.36 -20.62
CA ASP A 28 -9.86 -3.24 -19.61
C ASP A 28 -8.92 -4.28 -19.02
N ASP A 29 -8.04 -4.87 -19.80
CA ASP A 29 -7.14 -5.92 -19.34
C ASP A 29 -6.04 -5.39 -18.41
N ASN A 30 -5.56 -4.16 -18.66
CA ASN A 30 -4.57 -3.50 -17.83
C ASN A 30 -5.11 -3.08 -16.47
N LYS A 31 -6.40 -2.79 -16.36
CA LYS A 31 -7.00 -2.38 -15.09
C LYS A 31 -7.05 -3.53 -14.10
N GLU A 32 -7.42 -4.74 -14.54
CA GLU A 32 -7.43 -5.92 -13.67
C GLU A 32 -6.00 -6.34 -13.30
N THR A 33 -5.08 -6.33 -14.26
CA THR A 33 -3.66 -6.65 -14.01
C THR A 33 -3.04 -5.64 -13.06
N SER A 34 -3.28 -4.35 -13.27
CA SER A 34 -2.78 -3.28 -12.41
C SER A 34 -3.33 -3.40 -10.99
N ASN A 35 -4.62 -3.71 -10.83
CA ASN A 35 -5.23 -3.93 -9.53
C ASN A 35 -4.68 -5.17 -8.85
N GLY A 36 -4.47 -6.24 -9.61
CA GLY A 36 -3.87 -7.48 -9.10
C GLY A 36 -2.44 -7.28 -8.64
N ASP A 37 -1.64 -6.57 -9.40
CA ASP A 37 -0.25 -6.24 -9.05
C ASP A 37 -0.19 -5.36 -7.80
N PHE A 38 -1.08 -4.38 -7.70
CA PHE A 38 -1.16 -3.53 -6.52
C PHE A 38 -1.57 -4.33 -5.28
N ALA A 39 -2.57 -5.19 -5.39
CA ALA A 39 -3.01 -6.05 -4.31
C ALA A 39 -1.90 -6.99 -3.84
N GLU A 40 -1.13 -7.55 -4.77
CA GLU A 40 0.01 -8.41 -4.45
C GLU A 40 1.09 -7.63 -3.69
N MET A 41 1.43 -6.43 -4.16
CA MET A 41 2.40 -5.56 -3.49
C MET A 41 1.93 -5.22 -2.07
N MET A 42 0.67 -4.87 -1.90
CA MET A 42 0.11 -4.57 -0.57
C MET A 42 0.13 -5.81 0.32
N SER A 43 -0.13 -6.99 -0.24
CA SER A 43 -0.04 -8.25 0.50
C SER A 43 1.37 -8.48 1.05
N VAL A 44 2.40 -8.25 0.24
CA VAL A 44 3.81 -8.38 0.67
C VAL A 44 4.10 -7.44 1.84
N ILE A 45 3.66 -6.20 1.75
CA ILE A 45 3.87 -5.21 2.81
C ILE A 45 3.13 -5.60 4.09
N LEU A 46 1.89 -6.07 3.98
CA LEU A 46 1.12 -6.52 5.14
C LEU A 46 1.73 -7.78 5.77
N HIS A 47 2.28 -8.68 4.98
CA HIS A 47 3.04 -9.82 5.49
C HIS A 47 4.30 -9.37 6.23
N SER A 48 5.01 -8.36 5.70
CA SER A 48 6.19 -7.82 6.38
C SER A 48 5.82 -7.22 7.73
N ARG A 49 4.64 -6.61 7.83
CA ARG A 49 4.11 -6.09 9.10
C ARG A 49 3.98 -7.21 10.13
N THR A 50 3.40 -8.33 9.75
CA THR A 50 3.21 -9.47 10.64
C THR A 50 4.54 -10.10 11.05
N GLN A 51 5.46 -10.27 10.11
CA GLN A 51 6.80 -10.78 10.37
C GLN A 51 7.57 -9.87 11.32
N THR A 52 7.49 -8.58 11.10
CA THR A 52 8.16 -7.58 11.93
C THR A 52 7.59 -7.59 13.35
N HIS A 53 6.27 -7.73 13.49
CA HIS A 53 5.63 -7.86 14.80
C HIS A 53 6.15 -9.10 15.54
N THR A 54 6.27 -10.21 14.85
CA THR A 54 6.79 -11.45 15.43
C THR A 54 8.25 -11.30 15.87
N LEU A 55 9.08 -10.69 15.03
CA LEU A 55 10.49 -10.40 15.38
C LEU A 55 10.57 -9.47 16.59
N HIS A 56 9.69 -8.46 16.65
CA HIS A 56 9.60 -7.55 17.80
C HIS A 56 9.35 -8.32 19.12
N LEU A 57 8.54 -9.36 19.06
CA LEU A 57 8.25 -10.17 20.24
C LEU A 57 9.41 -11.09 20.63
N GLN A 58 10.25 -11.47 19.67
CA GLN A 58 11.33 -12.43 19.87
C GLN A 58 12.68 -11.79 20.16
N THR A 59 12.90 -10.54 19.76
CA THR A 59 14.21 -9.92 19.91
C THR A 59 14.59 -9.68 21.37
N GLU A 60 15.85 -9.88 21.67
CA GLU A 60 16.43 -9.58 22.98
C GLU A 60 17.09 -8.22 23.04
N SER A 61 17.17 -7.53 21.89
CA SER A 61 17.75 -6.19 21.78
C SER A 61 16.68 -5.13 21.93
N TYR A 62 16.81 -4.26 22.94
CA TYR A 62 15.86 -3.18 23.16
C TYR A 62 15.80 -2.18 22.01
N PRO A 63 16.95 -1.71 21.47
CA PRO A 63 16.89 -0.84 20.28
C PRO A 63 16.19 -1.47 19.08
N GLU A 64 16.44 -2.74 18.83
CA GLU A 64 15.77 -3.49 17.77
C GLU A 64 14.27 -3.62 18.03
N HIS A 65 13.89 -3.94 19.27
CA HIS A 65 12.50 -4.00 19.70
C HIS A 65 11.77 -2.69 19.40
N MET A 66 12.39 -1.56 19.72
CA MET A 66 11.80 -0.25 19.48
C MET A 66 11.68 0.08 17.99
N ALA A 67 12.70 -0.25 17.20
CA ALA A 67 12.68 -0.03 15.75
C ALA A 67 11.60 -0.87 15.06
N LEU A 68 11.51 -2.14 15.43
CA LEU A 68 10.50 -3.06 14.89
C LEU A 68 9.09 -2.62 15.27
N ASN A 69 8.90 -2.15 16.50
CA ASN A 69 7.64 -1.61 16.96
C ASN A 69 7.19 -0.40 16.14
N ALA A 70 8.12 0.52 15.88
CA ALA A 70 7.83 1.70 15.07
C ALA A 70 7.40 1.30 13.65
N TYR A 71 8.07 0.34 13.05
CA TYR A 71 7.75 -0.13 11.71
C TYR A 71 6.35 -0.75 11.64
N TYR A 72 6.07 -1.77 12.44
CA TYR A 72 4.79 -2.46 12.29
C TYR A 72 3.59 -1.63 12.76
N THR A 73 3.83 -0.68 13.67
CA THR A 73 2.77 0.24 14.11
C THR A 73 2.44 1.25 13.03
N GLY A 74 3.45 1.80 12.35
CA GLY A 74 3.26 2.83 11.33
C GLY A 74 2.81 2.28 9.98
N ILE A 75 3.27 1.11 9.60
CA ILE A 75 3.02 0.59 8.24
C ILE A 75 1.53 0.29 7.99
N GLY A 76 0.78 -0.09 9.03
CA GLY A 76 -0.64 -0.37 8.89
C GLY A 76 -1.42 0.84 8.39
N ASP A 77 -1.21 1.99 9.01
CA ASP A 77 -1.88 3.22 8.63
C ASP A 77 -1.45 3.70 7.24
N LEU A 78 -0.16 3.54 6.92
CA LEU A 78 0.35 3.90 5.60
C LEU A 78 -0.27 3.04 4.50
N VAL A 79 -0.38 1.73 4.73
CA VAL A 79 -1.01 0.81 3.78
C VAL A 79 -2.49 1.15 3.61
N ASP A 80 -3.21 1.37 4.70
CA ASP A 80 -4.61 1.74 4.64
C ASP A 80 -4.82 3.02 3.84
N GLY A 81 -4.01 4.03 4.08
CA GLY A 81 -4.08 5.29 3.34
C GLY A 81 -3.81 5.11 1.85
N LEU A 82 -2.81 4.31 1.52
CA LEU A 82 -2.45 4.05 0.13
C LEU A 82 -3.53 3.23 -0.60
N VAL A 83 -4.06 2.19 0.05
CA VAL A 83 -5.14 1.38 -0.50
C VAL A 83 -6.39 2.21 -0.72
N GLU A 84 -6.78 3.02 0.26
CA GLU A 84 -7.93 3.91 0.14
C GLU A 84 -7.79 4.89 -1.01
N SER A 85 -6.59 5.45 -1.18
CA SER A 85 -6.28 6.35 -2.29
C SER A 85 -6.44 5.65 -3.64
N PHE A 86 -5.91 4.46 -3.75
CA PHE A 86 -5.99 3.68 -4.98
C PHE A 86 -7.43 3.29 -5.27
N GLN A 87 -8.16 2.82 -4.27
CA GLN A 87 -9.57 2.44 -4.41
C GLN A 87 -10.47 3.63 -4.75
N GLY A 88 -10.11 4.83 -4.28
CA GLY A 88 -10.82 6.05 -4.64
C GLY A 88 -10.79 6.32 -6.13
N LYS A 89 -9.74 5.87 -6.82
CA LYS A 89 -9.60 6.06 -8.26
C LYS A 89 -10.05 4.85 -9.08
N TYR A 90 -9.75 3.65 -8.62
CA TYR A 90 -9.92 2.43 -9.42
C TYR A 90 -11.00 1.49 -8.90
N GLY A 91 -11.64 1.82 -7.79
CA GLY A 91 -12.64 0.95 -7.17
C GLY A 91 -12.02 -0.08 -6.24
N ILE A 92 -12.86 -0.90 -5.66
CA ILE A 92 -12.46 -1.90 -4.66
C ILE A 92 -11.44 -2.87 -5.25
N ILE A 93 -10.37 -3.07 -4.53
CA ILE A 93 -9.29 -3.98 -4.90
C ILE A 93 -9.54 -5.36 -4.32
N LYS A 94 -9.36 -6.37 -5.13
CA LYS A 94 -9.46 -7.77 -4.73
C LYS A 94 -8.19 -8.51 -5.19
N GLY A 95 -8.01 -9.73 -4.70
CA GLY A 95 -6.88 -10.54 -5.11
C GLY A 95 -5.67 -10.45 -4.20
N TYR A 96 -5.90 -10.02 -2.95
CA TYR A 96 -4.83 -10.06 -1.95
C TYR A 96 -4.38 -11.49 -1.70
N LYS A 97 -3.07 -11.66 -1.52
CA LYS A 97 -2.47 -12.95 -1.16
C LYS A 97 -2.47 -13.10 0.36
N ILE A 98 -3.16 -14.09 0.81
CA ILE A 98 -3.29 -14.38 2.24
C ILE A 98 -2.32 -15.47 2.68
#